data_7ba048531e933bdf9a876159bd0d380f
#
_entry.id   7ba048531e933bdf9a876159bd0d380f
#
_cell.length_a   1.000
_cell.length_b   1.000
_cell.length_c   1.000
_cell.angle_alpha   90.00
_cell.angle_beta   90.00
_cell.angle_gamma   90.00
#
_symmetry.space_group_name_H-M   'P 1'
#
loop_
_entity.id
_entity.type
_entity.pdbx_description
1 polymer ?
#
loop_
_entity_poly.entity_id
_entity_poly.type
_entity_poly.pdbx_seq_one_letter_code
_entity_poly.pdbx_strand_id
1 'polypeptide(L)'
;VLNRNGLTAHKSWVFTDEYVLCMGSNIHSDSTAAIVTSIDQRLAKGSVRRYPNQRFYHDHTGYIVLQADSCVVETERREGRWCDVMGMYKPKILENDVFSIYIKHRQGASSGYEYMLLPATTPEKVQAFDTTKVRILRNDEKVQAVVIGDRCFMAIYQKTDLQLENGITLHFEEPGTYIAGIAGGEVTVAAPFRQMKK
;
A
#
# COMPACT_ATOMS: atom_id res chain seq x y z
N VAL A 1 7.91 4.94 -8.77
CA VAL A 1 8.64 6.00 -8.04
C VAL A 1 7.88 7.31 -8.19
N LEU A 2 7.61 7.99 -7.09
CA LEU A 2 7.07 9.34 -7.05
C LEU A 2 8.22 10.30 -6.68
N ASN A 3 8.39 11.35 -7.47
CA ASN A 3 9.27 12.47 -7.14
C ASN A 3 8.57 13.75 -7.61
N ARG A 4 7.97 14.50 -6.69
CA ARG A 4 7.24 15.74 -6.99
C ARG A 4 7.29 16.70 -5.81
N ASN A 5 7.66 17.93 -6.08
CA ASN A 5 7.72 19.01 -5.08
C ASN A 5 8.55 18.63 -3.82
N GLY A 6 9.70 17.96 -4.01
CA GLY A 6 10.55 17.50 -2.92
C GLY A 6 10.05 16.27 -2.17
N LEU A 7 8.88 15.71 -2.53
CA LEU A 7 8.39 14.44 -2.00
C LEU A 7 8.90 13.27 -2.86
N THR A 8 9.57 12.34 -2.23
CA THR A 8 10.02 11.07 -2.82
C THR A 8 9.27 9.92 -2.19
N ALA A 9 8.90 8.92 -2.98
CA ALA A 9 8.32 7.68 -2.50
C ALA A 9 8.47 6.55 -3.54
N HIS A 10 8.74 5.34 -3.06
CA HIS A 10 8.59 4.11 -3.82
C HIS A 10 7.27 3.45 -3.42
N LYS A 11 6.49 3.00 -4.40
CA LYS A 11 5.20 2.35 -4.15
C LYS A 11 5.03 1.16 -5.07
N SER A 12 4.55 0.06 -4.53
CA SER A 12 4.17 -1.14 -5.29
C SER A 12 2.86 -1.72 -4.77
N TRP A 13 2.18 -2.44 -5.66
CA TRP A 13 0.93 -3.13 -5.39
C TRP A 13 1.03 -4.56 -5.92
N VAL A 14 0.62 -5.52 -5.09
CA VAL A 14 0.47 -6.91 -5.49
C VAL A 14 -1.01 -7.27 -5.43
N PHE A 15 -1.58 -7.56 -6.58
CA PHE A 15 -2.97 -7.95 -6.71
C PHE A 15 -3.09 -9.46 -6.63
N THR A 16 -3.99 -9.94 -5.76
CA THR A 16 -4.38 -11.34 -5.64
C THR A 16 -5.89 -11.47 -5.86
N ASP A 17 -6.42 -12.68 -5.82
CA ASP A 17 -7.85 -12.92 -5.95
C ASP A 17 -8.66 -12.41 -4.73
N GLU A 18 -8.02 -12.32 -3.56
CA GLU A 18 -8.70 -12.00 -2.30
C GLU A 18 -8.39 -10.59 -1.79
N TYR A 19 -7.22 -10.04 -2.10
CA TYR A 19 -6.75 -8.76 -1.57
C TYR A 19 -5.74 -8.07 -2.47
N VAL A 20 -5.53 -6.80 -2.21
CA VAL A 20 -4.43 -6.01 -2.76
C VAL A 20 -3.46 -5.69 -1.63
N LEU A 21 -2.22 -6.15 -1.73
CA LEU A 21 -1.14 -5.71 -0.85
C LEU A 21 -0.52 -4.43 -1.40
N CYS A 22 -0.38 -3.42 -0.55
CA CYS A 22 0.20 -2.12 -0.87
C CYS A 22 1.45 -1.92 -0.02
N MET A 23 2.57 -1.66 -0.66
CA MET A 23 3.85 -1.37 -0.01
C MET A 23 4.35 0.02 -0.40
N GLY A 24 4.89 0.73 0.57
CA GLY A 24 5.56 2.02 0.37
C GLY A 24 6.87 2.08 1.12
N SER A 25 7.88 2.67 0.50
CA SER A 25 9.21 2.88 1.11
C SER A 25 9.86 4.15 0.59
N ASN A 26 10.95 4.55 1.22
CA ASN A 26 11.69 5.76 0.86
C ASN A 26 10.78 7.00 0.78
N ILE A 27 9.82 7.11 1.72
CA ILE A 27 8.88 8.23 1.77
C ILE A 27 9.49 9.32 2.61
N HIS A 28 9.91 10.40 1.97
CA HIS A 28 10.46 11.57 2.63
C HIS A 28 10.22 12.84 1.81
N SER A 29 10.31 13.98 2.45
CA SER A 29 10.22 15.28 1.81
C SER A 29 11.13 16.29 2.51
N ASP A 30 11.69 17.20 1.74
CA ASP A 30 12.44 18.37 2.25
C ASP A 30 11.49 19.47 2.76
N SER A 31 10.19 19.33 2.54
CA SER A 31 9.17 20.27 2.98
C SER A 31 8.80 20.03 4.45
N THR A 32 8.39 21.11 5.15
CA THR A 32 7.80 21.02 6.50
C THR A 32 6.33 20.57 6.50
N ALA A 33 5.72 20.40 5.31
CA ALA A 33 4.35 19.93 5.18
C ALA A 33 4.21 18.49 5.66
N ALA A 34 3.08 18.17 6.32
CA ALA A 34 2.79 16.81 6.73
C ALA A 34 2.67 15.87 5.52
N ILE A 35 3.32 14.72 5.61
CA ILE A 35 3.23 13.67 4.60
C ILE A 35 2.20 12.65 5.06
N VAL A 36 1.24 12.36 4.19
CA VAL A 36 0.22 11.33 4.44
C VAL A 36 0.10 10.39 3.26
N THR A 37 -0.14 9.10 3.52
CA THR A 37 -0.61 8.14 2.52
C THR A 37 -2.09 7.89 2.78
N SER A 38 -2.96 8.38 1.91
CA SER A 38 -4.38 8.02 1.94
C SER A 38 -4.54 6.58 1.50
N ILE A 39 -5.18 5.77 2.36
CA ILE A 39 -5.55 4.39 2.05
C ILE A 39 -6.93 4.39 1.38
N ASP A 40 -7.92 5.06 2.01
CA ASP A 40 -9.25 5.24 1.46
C ASP A 40 -9.90 6.52 2.00
N GLN A 41 -10.75 7.14 1.19
CA GLN A 41 -11.60 8.25 1.58
C GLN A 41 -12.89 8.20 0.77
N ARG A 42 -14.03 8.08 1.45
CA ARG A 42 -15.34 7.98 0.81
C ARG A 42 -16.47 8.40 1.73
N LEU A 43 -17.67 8.53 1.19
CA LEU A 43 -18.87 8.75 1.98
C LEU A 43 -19.03 7.61 3.00
N ALA A 44 -19.27 7.96 4.25
CA ALA A 44 -19.48 6.99 5.31
C ALA A 44 -20.84 6.28 5.12
N LYS A 45 -20.81 4.95 5.16
CA LYS A 45 -21.99 4.10 5.13
C LYS A 45 -21.94 3.11 6.30
N GLY A 46 -22.69 3.43 7.33
CA GLY A 46 -22.68 2.65 8.58
C GLY A 46 -21.42 2.89 9.42
N SER A 47 -21.27 2.08 10.46
CA SER A 47 -20.21 2.21 11.43
C SER A 47 -18.92 1.52 10.98
N VAL A 48 -17.78 2.10 11.36
CA VAL A 48 -16.46 1.47 11.22
C VAL A 48 -16.28 0.44 12.32
N ARG A 49 -16.01 -0.80 11.96
CA ARG A 49 -15.59 -1.84 12.92
C ARG A 49 -14.07 -1.86 13.04
N ARG A 50 -13.61 -1.98 14.29
CA ARG A 50 -12.17 -1.99 14.63
C ARG A 50 -11.85 -3.29 15.37
N TYR A 51 -10.77 -3.93 14.99
CA TYR A 51 -10.30 -5.18 15.59
C TYR A 51 -8.84 -5.04 16.03
N PRO A 52 -8.33 -5.93 16.88
CA PRO A 52 -6.92 -5.99 17.23
C PRO A 52 -6.01 -6.07 16.00
N ASN A 53 -4.73 -5.73 16.19
CA ASN A 53 -3.70 -5.79 15.15
C ASN A 53 -4.02 -4.92 13.92
N GLN A 54 -4.52 -3.70 14.16
CA GLN A 54 -4.79 -2.68 13.13
C GLN A 54 -5.67 -3.19 11.97
N ARG A 55 -6.74 -3.89 12.29
CA ARG A 55 -7.73 -4.38 11.34
C ARG A 55 -8.99 -3.54 11.42
N PHE A 56 -9.51 -3.14 10.27
CA PHE A 56 -10.69 -2.28 10.17
C PHE A 56 -11.61 -2.82 9.08
N TYR A 57 -12.89 -2.57 9.26
CA TYR A 57 -13.91 -2.88 8.26
C TYR A 57 -14.87 -1.71 8.11
N HIS A 58 -15.16 -1.33 6.87
CA HIS A 58 -16.18 -0.33 6.54
C HIS A 58 -16.77 -0.64 5.15
N ASP A 59 -18.10 -0.65 5.06
CA ASP A 59 -18.86 -0.75 3.80
C ASP A 59 -18.26 -1.77 2.80
N HIS A 60 -18.28 -3.04 3.15
CA HIS A 60 -17.80 -4.19 2.36
C HIS A 60 -16.29 -4.19 2.03
N THR A 61 -15.52 -3.36 2.70
CA THR A 61 -14.06 -3.33 2.54
C THR A 61 -13.36 -3.56 3.86
N GLY A 62 -12.39 -4.47 3.85
CA GLY A 62 -11.47 -4.71 4.95
C GLY A 62 -10.15 -3.98 4.72
N TYR A 63 -9.56 -3.51 5.81
CA TYR A 63 -8.25 -2.86 5.85
C TYR A 63 -7.42 -3.55 6.91
N ILE A 64 -6.23 -4.00 6.57
CA ILE A 64 -5.28 -4.60 7.50
C ILE A 64 -3.96 -3.87 7.33
N VAL A 65 -3.54 -3.13 8.36
CA VAL A 65 -2.25 -2.43 8.34
C VAL A 65 -1.23 -3.34 9.01
N LEU A 66 -0.26 -3.81 8.23
CA LEU A 66 0.80 -4.69 8.70
C LEU A 66 1.91 -3.90 9.37
N GLN A 67 2.28 -2.74 8.75
CA GLN A 67 3.30 -1.84 9.25
C GLN A 67 3.02 -0.41 8.81
N ALA A 68 3.09 0.54 9.74
CA ALA A 68 3.00 1.98 9.47
C ALA A 68 3.54 2.79 10.67
N ASP A 69 3.94 4.03 10.43
CA ASP A 69 4.33 4.95 11.52
C ASP A 69 3.13 5.29 12.40
N SER A 70 2.02 5.66 11.80
CA SER A 70 0.76 5.96 12.49
C SER A 70 -0.42 5.84 11.53
N CYS A 71 -1.36 4.93 11.82
CA CYS A 71 -2.60 4.79 11.07
C CYS A 71 -3.74 5.53 11.77
N VAL A 72 -4.42 6.41 11.02
CA VAL A 72 -5.60 7.16 11.48
C VAL A 72 -6.82 6.64 10.76
N VAL A 73 -7.88 6.40 11.52
CA VAL A 73 -9.19 5.98 11.01
C VAL A 73 -10.25 6.84 11.66
N GLU A 74 -10.97 7.58 10.86
CA GLU A 74 -11.94 8.57 11.36
C GLU A 74 -13.19 8.64 10.47
N THR A 75 -14.26 9.17 11.03
CA THR A 75 -15.45 9.58 10.31
C THR A 75 -15.78 11.00 10.76
N GLU A 76 -15.81 11.92 9.82
CA GLU A 76 -16.02 13.34 10.08
C GLU A 76 -17.15 13.89 9.22
N ARG A 77 -17.93 14.80 9.79
CA ARG A 77 -18.85 15.64 9.02
C ARG A 77 -18.04 16.65 8.21
N ARG A 78 -18.21 16.64 6.90
CA ARG A 78 -17.54 17.59 5.99
C ARG A 78 -18.56 18.33 5.13
N GLU A 79 -18.25 19.61 4.91
CA GLU A 79 -18.98 20.48 4.00
C GLU A 79 -18.16 20.73 2.74
N GLY A 80 -18.85 20.95 1.63
CA GLY A 80 -18.22 21.31 0.37
C GLY A 80 -19.24 21.84 -0.64
N ARG A 81 -18.74 22.50 -1.67
CA ARG A 81 -19.57 22.99 -2.77
C ARG A 81 -18.92 22.63 -4.09
N TRP A 82 -19.70 22.11 -5.01
CA TRP A 82 -19.17 21.78 -6.34
C TRP A 82 -18.68 23.01 -7.12
N CYS A 83 -19.24 24.20 -6.85
CA CYS A 83 -18.78 25.44 -7.49
C CYS A 83 -17.33 25.81 -7.08
N ASP A 84 -16.80 25.31 -5.98
CA ASP A 84 -15.40 25.55 -5.58
C ASP A 84 -14.41 24.72 -6.42
N VAL A 85 -14.90 23.66 -7.05
CA VAL A 85 -14.11 22.78 -7.94
C VAL A 85 -14.36 23.12 -9.41
N MET A 86 -15.63 23.37 -9.76
CA MET A 86 -16.07 23.70 -11.12
C MET A 86 -17.10 24.85 -11.08
N GLY A 87 -16.71 26.02 -11.52
CA GLY A 87 -17.49 27.24 -11.44
C GLY A 87 -18.88 27.22 -12.13
N MET A 88 -19.17 26.21 -12.95
CA MET A 88 -20.46 26.02 -13.61
C MET A 88 -21.60 25.56 -12.68
N TYR A 89 -21.26 25.02 -11.50
CA TYR A 89 -22.25 24.54 -10.55
C TYR A 89 -22.79 25.69 -9.68
N LYS A 90 -24.07 25.55 -9.27
CA LYS A 90 -24.66 26.48 -8.31
C LYS A 90 -23.97 26.36 -6.94
N PRO A 91 -23.89 27.49 -6.18
CA PRO A 91 -23.28 27.50 -4.85
C PRO A 91 -24.19 26.81 -3.80
N LYS A 92 -24.34 25.50 -3.89
CA LYS A 92 -25.10 24.71 -2.94
C LYS A 92 -24.13 24.02 -1.99
N ILE A 93 -24.27 24.24 -0.67
CA ILE A 93 -23.55 23.52 0.38
C ILE A 93 -24.07 22.09 0.41
N LEU A 94 -23.16 21.16 0.38
CA LEU A 94 -23.39 19.74 0.60
C LEU A 94 -22.66 19.33 1.87
N GLU A 95 -23.34 18.62 2.73
CA GLU A 95 -22.79 18.09 3.97
C GLU A 95 -22.90 16.58 3.95
N ASN A 96 -21.81 15.88 4.25
CA ASN A 96 -21.79 14.44 4.33
C ASN A 96 -20.83 13.98 5.41
N ASP A 97 -21.10 12.81 5.99
CA ASP A 97 -20.14 12.11 6.80
C ASP A 97 -19.14 11.39 5.87
N VAL A 98 -17.85 11.64 6.08
CA VAL A 98 -16.76 11.09 5.27
C VAL A 98 -15.92 10.17 6.14
N PHE A 99 -15.84 8.91 5.73
CA PHE A 99 -14.89 7.96 6.25
C PHE A 99 -13.53 8.19 5.62
N SER A 100 -12.49 8.20 6.45
CA SER A 100 -11.10 8.31 6.01
C SER A 100 -10.21 7.33 6.77
N ILE A 101 -9.33 6.66 6.05
CA ILE A 101 -8.23 5.88 6.62
C ILE A 101 -6.93 6.27 5.92
N TYR A 102 -5.92 6.66 6.70
CA TYR A 102 -4.65 7.15 6.16
C TYR A 102 -3.49 6.93 7.13
N ILE A 103 -2.28 6.93 6.61
CA ILE A 103 -1.04 6.81 7.35
C ILE A 103 -0.39 8.19 7.42
N LYS A 104 -0.06 8.65 8.63
CA LYS A 104 0.79 9.82 8.86
C LYS A 104 2.24 9.37 8.91
N HIS A 105 3.09 9.97 8.09
CA HIS A 105 4.52 9.68 8.05
C HIS A 105 5.31 10.62 8.96
N ARG A 106 6.43 10.13 9.48
CA ARG A 106 7.36 10.94 10.26
C ARG A 106 8.03 11.98 9.37
N GLN A 107 8.19 13.18 9.89
CA GLN A 107 8.97 14.23 9.23
C GLN A 107 10.48 14.03 9.50
N GLY A 108 11.30 14.40 8.53
CA GLY A 108 12.76 14.39 8.67
C GLY A 108 13.41 13.00 8.67
N ALA A 109 12.65 11.95 8.43
CA ALA A 109 13.14 10.58 8.30
C ALA A 109 12.49 9.87 7.13
N SER A 110 13.20 8.92 6.54
CA SER A 110 12.58 8.03 5.54
C SER A 110 11.58 7.10 6.24
N SER A 111 10.41 6.96 5.64
CA SER A 111 9.27 6.24 6.18
C SER A 111 8.79 5.17 5.19
N GLY A 112 8.06 4.19 5.69
CA GLY A 112 7.46 3.13 4.87
C GLY A 112 6.14 2.65 5.44
N TYR A 113 5.43 1.81 4.67
CA TYR A 113 4.20 1.17 5.08
C TYR A 113 3.93 -0.13 4.35
N GLU A 114 3.12 -0.95 4.97
CA GLU A 114 2.56 -2.17 4.40
C GLU A 114 1.12 -2.30 4.86
N TYR A 115 0.17 -2.35 3.92
CA TYR A 115 -1.22 -2.58 4.24
C TYR A 115 -1.91 -3.41 3.16
N MET A 116 -3.02 -4.01 3.52
CA MET A 116 -3.85 -4.82 2.64
C MET A 116 -5.26 -4.23 2.55
N LEU A 117 -5.81 -4.25 1.35
CA LEU A 117 -7.22 -3.98 1.07
C LEU A 117 -7.90 -5.29 0.72
N LEU A 118 -8.99 -5.61 1.43
CA LEU A 118 -9.83 -6.77 1.16
C LEU A 118 -11.17 -6.27 0.60
N PRO A 119 -11.34 -6.20 -0.73
CA PRO A 119 -12.61 -5.77 -1.33
C PRO A 119 -13.68 -6.85 -1.19
N ALA A 120 -14.95 -6.43 -1.24
CA ALA A 120 -16.11 -7.31 -1.22
C ALA A 120 -16.09 -8.36 -0.10
N THR A 121 -15.65 -7.95 1.09
CA THR A 121 -15.43 -8.85 2.24
C THR A 121 -16.49 -8.66 3.34
N THR A 122 -16.40 -9.46 4.40
CA THR A 122 -17.23 -9.34 5.62
C THR A 122 -16.37 -9.03 6.84
N PRO A 123 -16.98 -8.50 7.92
CA PRO A 123 -16.29 -8.25 9.18
C PRO A 123 -15.55 -9.47 9.73
N GLU A 124 -16.20 -10.63 9.68
CA GLU A 124 -15.68 -11.89 10.20
C GLU A 124 -14.44 -12.34 9.42
N LYS A 125 -14.46 -12.19 8.08
CA LYS A 125 -13.30 -12.50 7.22
C LYS A 125 -12.12 -11.58 7.52
N VAL A 126 -12.35 -10.29 7.75
CA VAL A 126 -11.30 -9.34 8.14
C VAL A 126 -10.68 -9.72 9.48
N GLN A 127 -11.51 -10.07 10.46
CA GLN A 127 -11.05 -10.47 11.78
C GLN A 127 -10.24 -11.76 11.75
N ALA A 128 -10.69 -12.76 10.98
CA ALA A 128 -10.08 -14.07 10.87
C ALA A 128 -8.95 -14.17 9.84
N PHE A 129 -8.64 -13.09 9.10
CA PHE A 129 -7.65 -13.13 8.03
C PHE A 129 -6.27 -13.53 8.57
N ASP A 130 -5.67 -14.55 7.96
CA ASP A 130 -4.34 -15.04 8.32
C ASP A 130 -3.24 -14.24 7.59
N THR A 131 -2.63 -13.29 8.30
CA THR A 131 -1.57 -12.44 7.76
C THR A 131 -0.23 -13.17 7.59
N THR A 132 -0.05 -14.37 8.16
CA THR A 132 1.19 -15.15 8.01
C THR A 132 1.41 -15.66 6.58
N LYS A 133 0.34 -15.68 5.78
CA LYS A 133 0.39 -16.01 4.34
C LYS A 133 1.12 -14.97 3.51
N VAL A 134 1.34 -13.76 4.06
CA VAL A 134 2.02 -12.65 3.39
C VAL A 134 3.32 -12.37 4.12
N ARG A 135 4.44 -12.75 3.52
CA ARG A 135 5.77 -12.59 4.13
C ARG A 135 6.56 -11.53 3.40
N ILE A 136 6.66 -10.35 4.01
CA ILE A 136 7.49 -9.26 3.49
C ILE A 136 8.95 -9.62 3.73
N LEU A 137 9.73 -9.79 2.65
CA LEU A 137 11.16 -10.04 2.73
C LEU A 137 11.96 -8.75 2.93
N ARG A 138 11.58 -7.73 2.17
CA ARG A 138 12.19 -6.39 2.25
C ARG A 138 11.20 -5.32 1.77
N ASN A 139 11.28 -4.16 2.39
CA ASN A 139 10.54 -2.98 1.96
C ASN A 139 11.39 -1.73 2.27
N ASP A 140 12.32 -1.40 1.38
CA ASP A 140 13.27 -0.30 1.54
C ASP A 140 13.44 0.52 0.25
N GLU A 141 14.45 1.38 0.21
CA GLU A 141 14.75 2.24 -0.94
C GLU A 141 15.21 1.47 -2.19
N LYS A 142 15.73 0.24 -2.03
CA LYS A 142 16.30 -0.55 -3.12
C LYS A 142 15.32 -1.57 -3.66
N VAL A 143 14.51 -2.16 -2.79
CA VAL A 143 13.63 -3.26 -3.16
C VAL A 143 12.38 -3.32 -2.28
N GLN A 144 11.27 -3.66 -2.91
CA GLN A 144 10.06 -4.12 -2.25
C GLN A 144 9.81 -5.55 -2.68
N ALA A 145 9.85 -6.50 -1.74
CA ALA A 145 9.75 -7.93 -2.02
C ALA A 145 8.85 -8.63 -1.01
N VAL A 146 7.93 -9.43 -1.52
CA VAL A 146 6.97 -10.19 -0.72
C VAL A 146 6.79 -11.60 -1.27
N VAL A 147 6.69 -12.57 -0.37
CA VAL A 147 6.33 -13.95 -0.69
C VAL A 147 4.86 -14.18 -0.35
N ILE A 148 4.11 -14.68 -1.32
CA ILE A 148 2.71 -15.08 -1.21
C ILE A 148 2.58 -16.47 -1.83
N GLY A 149 2.26 -17.46 -1.01
CA GLY A 149 2.27 -18.86 -1.44
C GLY A 149 3.67 -19.31 -1.88
N ASP A 150 3.76 -19.79 -3.12
CA ASP A 150 4.99 -20.26 -3.76
C ASP A 150 5.65 -19.22 -4.69
N ARG A 151 5.24 -17.95 -4.60
CA ARG A 151 5.73 -16.87 -5.47
C ARG A 151 6.31 -15.73 -4.66
N CYS A 152 7.44 -15.21 -5.14
CA CYS A 152 8.04 -13.97 -4.67
C CYS A 152 7.78 -12.87 -5.70
N PHE A 153 7.10 -11.81 -5.29
CA PHE A 153 6.83 -10.60 -6.09
C PHE A 153 7.81 -9.52 -5.68
N MET A 154 8.45 -8.89 -6.66
CA MET A 154 9.55 -7.95 -6.40
C MET A 154 9.44 -6.71 -7.28
N ALA A 155 9.61 -5.53 -6.67
CA ALA A 155 9.88 -4.27 -7.35
C ALA A 155 11.30 -3.83 -6.99
N ILE A 156 12.19 -3.86 -7.96
CA ILE A 156 13.61 -3.51 -7.81
C ILE A 156 13.80 -2.08 -8.31
N TYR A 157 14.32 -1.19 -7.47
CA TYR A 157 14.51 0.24 -7.78
C TYR A 157 15.95 0.57 -8.14
N GLN A 158 16.90 -0.22 -7.68
CA GLN A 158 18.32 -0.08 -8.00
C GLN A 158 19.04 -1.43 -7.83
N LYS A 159 20.27 -1.53 -8.37
CA LYS A 159 21.10 -2.73 -8.21
C LYS A 159 21.13 -3.20 -6.76
N THR A 160 20.80 -4.46 -6.53
CA THR A 160 20.71 -5.05 -5.19
C THR A 160 20.69 -6.57 -5.24
N ASP A 161 21.04 -7.15 -4.09
CA ASP A 161 20.85 -8.56 -3.82
C ASP A 161 19.63 -8.77 -2.92
N LEU A 162 18.89 -9.83 -3.16
CA LEU A 162 17.77 -10.26 -2.35
C LEU A 162 17.97 -11.72 -1.93
N GLN A 163 18.12 -11.95 -0.63
CA GLN A 163 18.16 -13.30 -0.07
C GLN A 163 16.74 -13.81 0.16
N LEU A 164 16.44 -14.99 -0.39
CA LEU A 164 15.21 -15.72 -0.16
C LEU A 164 15.32 -16.57 1.12
N GLU A 165 14.18 -16.98 1.69
CA GLU A 165 14.10 -17.78 2.92
C GLU A 165 14.79 -19.16 2.80
N ASN A 166 14.88 -19.71 1.60
CA ASN A 166 15.58 -20.97 1.32
C ASN A 166 17.11 -20.83 1.19
N GLY A 167 17.67 -19.64 1.47
CA GLY A 167 19.09 -19.34 1.38
C GLY A 167 19.59 -18.94 -0.01
N ILE A 168 18.75 -19.02 -1.04
CA ILE A 168 19.12 -18.57 -2.39
C ILE A 168 19.18 -17.05 -2.43
N THR A 169 20.24 -16.52 -3.02
CA THR A 169 20.40 -15.07 -3.27
C THR A 169 20.14 -14.76 -4.74
N LEU A 170 19.22 -13.87 -4.98
CA LEU A 170 18.93 -13.32 -6.32
C LEU A 170 19.73 -12.03 -6.51
N HIS A 171 20.43 -11.91 -7.64
CA HIS A 171 21.22 -10.74 -8.00
C HIS A 171 20.51 -9.94 -9.07
N PHE A 172 20.22 -8.65 -8.81
CA PHE A 172 19.55 -7.75 -9.74
C PHE A 172 20.48 -6.62 -10.15
N GLU A 173 20.84 -6.58 -11.43
CA GLU A 173 21.68 -5.53 -12.01
C GLU A 173 20.88 -4.30 -12.43
N GLU A 174 19.61 -4.48 -12.81
CA GLU A 174 18.76 -3.41 -13.35
C GLU A 174 17.45 -3.29 -12.56
N PRO A 175 16.91 -2.07 -12.43
CA PRO A 175 15.56 -1.85 -11.91
C PRO A 175 14.49 -2.57 -12.75
N GLY A 176 13.42 -3.01 -12.10
CA GLY A 176 12.34 -3.70 -12.79
C GLY A 176 11.33 -4.33 -11.83
N THR A 177 10.31 -4.94 -12.40
CA THR A 177 9.36 -5.75 -11.68
C THR A 177 9.56 -7.21 -12.04
N TYR A 178 9.68 -8.07 -11.03
CA TYR A 178 10.03 -9.48 -11.20
C TYR A 178 9.07 -10.35 -10.40
N ILE A 179 8.84 -11.56 -10.91
CA ILE A 179 8.14 -12.62 -10.19
C ILE A 179 9.05 -13.85 -10.21
N ALA A 180 9.31 -14.41 -9.04
CA ALA A 180 10.03 -15.68 -8.92
C ALA A 180 9.09 -16.77 -8.39
N GLY A 181 9.04 -17.91 -9.06
CA GLY A 181 8.53 -19.15 -8.50
C GLY A 181 9.57 -19.74 -7.57
N ILE A 182 9.18 -20.12 -6.34
CA ILE A 182 10.08 -20.63 -5.30
C ILE A 182 9.70 -22.03 -4.83
N ALA A 183 8.91 -22.75 -5.64
CA ALA A 183 8.47 -24.10 -5.33
C ALA A 183 9.61 -25.13 -5.58
N GLY A 184 9.69 -26.14 -4.71
CA GLY A 184 10.56 -27.30 -4.91
C GLY A 184 12.08 -27.05 -4.83
N GLY A 185 12.52 -25.91 -4.26
CA GLY A 185 13.94 -25.56 -4.15
C GLY A 185 14.56 -24.97 -5.41
N GLU A 186 13.82 -24.92 -6.50
CA GLU A 186 14.21 -24.21 -7.73
C GLU A 186 13.60 -22.81 -7.77
N VAL A 187 14.35 -21.87 -8.34
CA VAL A 187 13.88 -20.50 -8.51
C VAL A 187 13.82 -20.16 -10.00
N THR A 188 12.62 -19.92 -10.48
CA THR A 188 12.38 -19.42 -11.84
C THR A 188 11.99 -17.96 -11.80
N VAL A 189 12.79 -17.08 -12.38
CA VAL A 189 12.54 -15.63 -12.39
C VAL A 189 11.97 -15.21 -13.73
N ALA A 190 10.81 -14.53 -13.71
CA ALA A 190 10.23 -13.88 -14.87
C ALA A 190 10.21 -12.36 -14.65
N ALA A 191 10.61 -11.61 -15.68
CA ALA A 191 10.47 -10.16 -15.74
C ALA A 191 9.26 -9.83 -16.64
N PRO A 192 8.06 -9.61 -16.09
CA PRO A 192 6.84 -9.49 -16.88
C PRO A 192 6.80 -8.25 -17.78
N PHE A 193 7.61 -7.24 -17.52
CA PHE A 193 7.65 -6.02 -18.33
C PHE A 193 9.08 -5.54 -18.57
N ARG A 194 9.72 -6.01 -19.64
CA ARG A 194 10.81 -5.22 -20.24
C ARG A 194 10.16 -4.04 -20.95
N GLN A 195 10.45 -2.81 -20.53
CA GLN A 195 10.24 -1.67 -21.42
C GLN A 195 11.06 -1.94 -22.69
N MET A 196 10.38 -2.16 -23.81
CA MET A 196 11.06 -2.16 -25.10
C MET A 196 11.63 -0.76 -25.27
N LYS A 197 12.97 -0.64 -25.21
CA LYS A 197 13.66 0.59 -25.64
C LYS A 197 13.24 0.83 -27.09
N LYS A 198 12.58 1.97 -27.32
CA LYS A 198 12.39 2.50 -28.67
C LYS A 198 13.74 2.98 -29.20
#